data_fcaefe54d37ce00b4ea8b9826430497a
#
_entry.id   fcaefe54d37ce00b4ea8b9826430497a
#
_cell.length_a   1.000
_cell.length_b   1.000
_cell.length_c   1.000
_cell.angle_alpha   90.00
_cell.angle_beta   90.00
_cell.angle_gamma   90.00
#
_symmetry.space_group_name_H-M   'P 1'
#
loop_
_entity.id
_entity.type
_entity.pdbx_description
1 polymer ?
#
loop_
_entity_poly.entity_id
_entity_poly.type
_entity_poly.pdbx_seq_one_letter_code
_entity_poly.pdbx_strand_id
1 'polypeptide(L)'
;FLLSRIRQGGLDSARLGCPVHGVFRGGELVGLVHIGANLVPVIDDGRDSAVVDALASKIGRWRRSSSIMGADVAVLPLYERLAQIGPDTWGRPREVRSCQPLLAMSDRPRVVPDARVVRINERHFEPYFRAAVAMYTEEVGVSPLDPGDGYRRHMLELVRQGRGLGIVDDGDVRWKSDVAVTWGNVCQIQGVW
;
A
#
# COMPACT_ATOMS: atom_id res chain seq x y z
N PHE A 1 0.86 -3.18 7.47
CA PHE A 1 -0.21 -3.06 6.46
C PHE A 1 -1.23 -4.18 6.59
N LEU A 2 -0.85 -5.44 6.32
CA LEU A 2 -1.80 -6.56 6.25
C LEU A 2 -2.53 -6.80 7.58
N LEU A 3 -1.83 -6.80 8.72
CA LEU A 3 -2.43 -6.96 10.04
C LEU A 3 -3.45 -5.86 10.35
N SER A 4 -3.18 -4.61 9.96
CA SER A 4 -4.13 -3.51 10.11
C SER A 4 -5.42 -3.75 9.31
N ARG A 5 -5.29 -4.26 8.08
CA ARG A 5 -6.44 -4.58 7.23
C ARG A 5 -7.25 -5.75 7.79
N ILE A 6 -6.58 -6.82 8.22
CA ILE A 6 -7.23 -7.98 8.83
C ILE A 6 -7.96 -7.59 10.12
N ARG A 7 -7.39 -6.71 10.93
CA ARG A 7 -8.04 -6.24 12.17
C ARG A 7 -9.33 -5.45 11.90
N GLN A 8 -9.37 -4.69 10.81
CA GLN A 8 -10.54 -3.90 10.42
C GLN A 8 -11.65 -4.73 9.77
N GLY A 9 -11.28 -5.69 8.92
CA GLY A 9 -12.20 -6.44 8.07
C GLY A 9 -12.25 -7.95 8.30
N GLY A 10 -11.43 -8.50 9.22
CA GLY A 10 -11.22 -9.95 9.32
C GLY A 10 -10.52 -10.51 8.10
N LEU A 11 -10.65 -11.82 7.87
CA LEU A 11 -10.11 -12.51 6.69
C LEU A 11 -11.12 -12.58 5.53
N ASP A 12 -12.28 -11.96 5.66
CA ASP A 12 -13.29 -11.90 4.61
C ASP A 12 -12.77 -11.07 3.44
N SER A 13 -12.67 -11.70 2.26
CA SER A 13 -12.14 -11.06 1.05
C SER A 13 -13.00 -9.88 0.57
N ALA A 14 -14.30 -9.86 0.83
CA ALA A 14 -15.17 -8.74 0.48
C ALA A 14 -14.86 -7.51 1.32
N ARG A 15 -14.54 -7.69 2.60
CA ARG A 15 -14.15 -6.60 3.51
C ARG A 15 -12.69 -6.17 3.34
N LEU A 16 -11.81 -7.13 3.05
CA LEU A 16 -10.40 -6.83 2.72
C LEU A 16 -10.24 -6.18 1.34
N GLY A 17 -11.26 -6.32 0.47
CA GLY A 17 -11.21 -5.89 -0.92
C GLY A 17 -10.42 -6.83 -1.83
N CYS A 18 -9.89 -7.94 -1.29
CA CYS A 18 -9.11 -8.92 -2.03
C CYS A 18 -8.84 -10.18 -1.21
N PRO A 19 -8.49 -11.30 -1.86
CA PRO A 19 -8.11 -12.53 -1.19
C PRO A 19 -6.72 -12.44 -0.55
N VAL A 20 -6.55 -13.15 0.57
CA VAL A 20 -5.27 -13.48 1.18
C VAL A 20 -5.07 -14.99 1.08
N HIS A 21 -3.95 -15.43 0.55
CA HIS A 21 -3.61 -16.84 0.43
C HIS A 21 -2.39 -17.15 1.29
N GLY A 22 -2.47 -18.21 2.08
CA GLY A 22 -1.38 -18.71 2.91
C GLY A 22 -0.80 -20.02 2.37
N VAL A 23 0.49 -20.22 2.58
CA VAL A 23 1.20 -21.48 2.40
C VAL A 23 1.48 -22.07 3.77
N PHE A 24 1.07 -23.31 3.97
CA PHE A 24 1.24 -24.01 5.24
C PHE A 24 2.17 -25.22 5.05
N ARG A 25 3.04 -25.44 6.01
CA ARG A 25 3.92 -26.60 6.11
C ARG A 25 3.80 -27.20 7.50
N GLY A 26 3.37 -28.47 7.61
CA GLY A 26 3.17 -29.09 8.92
C GLY A 26 2.16 -28.39 9.83
N GLY A 27 1.22 -27.64 9.26
CA GLY A 27 0.25 -26.84 10.02
C GLY A 27 0.71 -25.42 10.35
N GLU A 28 1.97 -25.09 10.12
CA GLU A 28 2.52 -23.72 10.31
C GLU A 28 2.39 -22.88 9.05
N LEU A 29 2.05 -21.61 9.22
CA LEU A 29 2.01 -20.62 8.15
C LEU A 29 3.43 -20.15 7.83
N VAL A 30 3.97 -20.55 6.68
CA VAL A 30 5.36 -20.23 6.24
C VAL A 30 5.42 -19.14 5.18
N GLY A 31 4.29 -18.73 4.66
CA GLY A 31 4.21 -17.62 3.71
C GLY A 31 2.78 -17.26 3.38
N LEU A 32 2.55 -16.04 2.98
CA LEU A 32 1.25 -15.58 2.51
C LEU A 32 1.39 -14.47 1.46
N VAL A 33 0.33 -14.23 0.71
CA VAL A 33 0.22 -13.11 -0.21
C VAL A 33 -1.18 -12.50 -0.17
N HIS A 34 -1.23 -11.19 -0.09
CA HIS A 34 -2.42 -10.38 -0.30
C HIS A 34 -2.49 -10.01 -1.79
N ILE A 35 -3.58 -10.39 -2.47
CA ILE A 35 -3.73 -10.20 -3.91
C ILE A 35 -4.77 -9.10 -4.18
N GLY A 36 -4.35 -7.86 -4.00
CA GLY A 36 -5.15 -6.66 -4.27
C GLY A 36 -4.60 -5.84 -5.43
N ALA A 37 -4.88 -4.54 -5.43
CA ALA A 37 -4.27 -3.58 -6.36
C ALA A 37 -2.73 -3.65 -6.31
N ASN A 38 -2.19 -3.97 -5.15
CA ASN A 38 -0.80 -4.34 -4.95
C ASN A 38 -0.73 -5.80 -4.48
N LEU A 39 0.23 -6.57 -4.98
CA LEU A 39 0.63 -7.83 -4.35
C LEU A 39 1.50 -7.52 -3.13
N VAL A 40 1.15 -8.08 -1.99
CA VAL A 40 1.95 -7.91 -0.76
C VAL A 40 2.32 -9.30 -0.23
N PRO A 41 3.47 -9.86 -0.66
CA PRO A 41 3.96 -11.10 -0.11
C PRO A 41 4.57 -10.89 1.28
N VAL A 42 4.38 -11.88 2.14
CA VAL A 42 5.10 -12.04 3.41
C VAL A 42 5.62 -13.46 3.43
N ILE A 43 6.92 -13.63 3.42
CA ILE A 43 7.61 -14.91 3.39
C ILE A 43 8.72 -14.83 4.45
N ASP A 44 8.78 -15.80 5.34
CA ASP A 44 9.77 -15.82 6.42
C ASP A 44 11.19 -16.00 5.85
N ASP A 45 11.35 -16.89 4.87
CA ASP A 45 12.61 -17.08 4.15
C ASP A 45 12.36 -17.05 2.64
N GLY A 46 12.77 -15.97 2.00
CA GLY A 46 12.65 -15.79 0.55
C GLY A 46 13.51 -16.77 -0.29
N ARG A 47 14.42 -17.52 0.35
CA ARG A 47 15.18 -18.61 -0.28
C ARG A 47 14.40 -19.93 -0.36
N ASP A 48 13.30 -20.03 0.38
CA ASP A 48 12.41 -21.20 0.29
C ASP A 48 11.64 -21.18 -1.04
N SER A 49 12.25 -21.77 -2.05
CA SER A 49 11.70 -21.81 -3.40
C SER A 49 10.33 -22.48 -3.47
N ALA A 50 10.04 -23.45 -2.59
CA ALA A 50 8.75 -24.13 -2.57
C ALA A 50 7.61 -23.18 -2.13
N VAL A 51 7.87 -22.29 -1.16
CA VAL A 51 6.91 -21.25 -0.76
C VAL A 51 6.73 -20.24 -1.87
N VAL A 52 7.82 -19.77 -2.47
CA VAL A 52 7.78 -18.83 -3.61
C VAL A 52 7.00 -19.44 -4.78
N ASP A 53 7.26 -20.70 -5.14
CA ASP A 53 6.57 -21.42 -6.21
C ASP A 53 5.08 -21.59 -5.93
N ALA A 54 4.71 -21.92 -4.70
CA ALA A 54 3.31 -22.06 -4.31
C ALA A 54 2.56 -20.72 -4.43
N LEU A 55 3.15 -19.62 -3.95
CA LEU A 55 2.56 -18.29 -4.07
C LEU A 55 2.49 -17.82 -5.51
N ALA A 56 3.55 -18.01 -6.30
CA ALA A 56 3.59 -17.64 -7.71
C ALA A 56 2.55 -18.41 -8.53
N SER A 57 2.40 -19.71 -8.27
CA SER A 57 1.38 -20.56 -8.89
C SER A 57 -0.04 -20.10 -8.59
N LYS A 58 -0.27 -19.65 -7.34
CA LYS A 58 -1.57 -19.13 -6.92
C LYS A 58 -1.91 -17.77 -7.55
N ILE A 59 -0.93 -16.90 -7.70
CA ILE A 59 -1.08 -15.61 -8.39
C ILE A 59 -1.32 -15.86 -9.89
N GLY A 60 -0.58 -16.81 -10.47
CA GLY A 60 -0.73 -17.22 -11.86
C GLY A 60 -0.18 -16.22 -12.86
N ARG A 61 -0.41 -16.50 -14.13
CA ARG A 61 0.10 -15.68 -15.25
C ARG A 61 -0.71 -14.40 -15.50
N TRP A 62 -1.90 -14.29 -14.95
CA TRP A 62 -2.78 -13.13 -15.18
C TRP A 62 -2.55 -12.05 -14.13
N ARG A 63 -1.96 -10.94 -14.56
CA ARG A 63 -1.70 -9.81 -13.69
C ARG A 63 -2.98 -9.01 -13.41
N ARG A 64 -3.40 -9.01 -12.15
CA ARG A 64 -4.51 -8.19 -11.64
C ARG A 64 -4.04 -7.03 -10.76
N SER A 65 -2.76 -7.03 -10.42
CA SER A 65 -2.13 -6.06 -9.53
C SER A 65 -1.21 -5.12 -10.30
N SER A 66 -1.15 -3.86 -9.92
CA SER A 66 -0.31 -2.84 -10.55
C SER A 66 1.14 -2.89 -10.06
N SER A 67 1.38 -3.40 -8.85
CA SER A 67 2.72 -3.51 -8.26
C SER A 67 2.86 -4.73 -7.35
N ILE A 68 4.12 -5.05 -7.03
CA ILE A 68 4.50 -5.97 -5.95
C ILE A 68 5.28 -5.14 -4.94
N MET A 69 4.91 -5.18 -3.67
CA MET A 69 5.54 -4.37 -2.63
C MET A 69 5.68 -5.14 -1.32
N GLY A 70 6.78 -4.92 -0.61
CA GLY A 70 7.08 -5.58 0.66
C GLY A 70 8.59 -5.66 0.90
N ALA A 71 9.01 -6.55 1.78
CA ALA A 71 10.43 -6.83 2.00
C ALA A 71 11.08 -7.39 0.73
N ASP A 72 12.28 -6.94 0.41
CA ASP A 72 13.06 -7.37 -0.76
C ASP A 72 13.23 -8.89 -0.81
N VAL A 73 13.52 -9.50 0.36
CA VAL A 73 13.65 -10.96 0.51
C VAL A 73 12.39 -11.74 0.09
N ALA A 74 11.22 -11.12 0.09
CA ALA A 74 9.96 -11.74 -0.35
C ALA A 74 9.57 -11.31 -1.77
N VAL A 75 9.78 -10.03 -2.08
CA VAL A 75 9.32 -9.41 -3.35
C VAL A 75 10.17 -9.87 -4.53
N LEU A 76 11.49 -9.82 -4.40
CA LEU A 76 12.38 -10.09 -5.54
C LEU A 76 12.29 -11.55 -6.02
N PRO A 77 12.37 -12.59 -5.15
CA PRO A 77 12.22 -13.97 -5.60
C PRO A 77 10.84 -14.26 -6.19
N LEU A 78 9.79 -13.70 -5.58
CA LEU A 78 8.42 -13.87 -6.11
C LEU A 78 8.28 -13.22 -7.49
N TYR A 79 8.82 -12.02 -7.68
CA TYR A 79 8.80 -11.35 -8.97
C TYR A 79 9.53 -12.14 -10.05
N GLU A 80 10.75 -12.62 -9.76
CA GLU A 80 11.54 -13.44 -10.69
C GLU A 80 10.75 -14.70 -11.10
N ARG A 81 10.09 -15.35 -10.15
CA ARG A 81 9.29 -16.53 -10.43
C ARG A 81 8.05 -16.23 -11.27
N LEU A 82 7.37 -15.13 -10.98
CA LEU A 82 6.22 -14.67 -11.78
C LEU A 82 6.64 -14.33 -13.22
N ALA A 83 7.79 -13.69 -13.41
CA ALA A 83 8.32 -13.38 -14.72
C ALA A 83 8.64 -14.66 -15.55
N GLN A 84 9.07 -15.74 -14.89
CA GLN A 84 9.26 -17.04 -15.55
C GLN A 84 7.93 -17.69 -15.95
N ILE A 85 6.90 -17.61 -15.10
CA ILE A 85 5.57 -18.21 -15.35
C ILE A 85 4.83 -17.47 -16.47
N GLY A 86 4.94 -16.13 -16.49
CA GLY A 86 4.24 -15.28 -17.44
C GLY A 86 5.11 -14.15 -17.96
N PRO A 87 6.10 -14.43 -18.83
CA PRO A 87 7.08 -13.44 -19.27
C PRO A 87 6.44 -12.24 -19.98
N ASP A 88 5.38 -12.44 -20.72
CA ASP A 88 4.66 -11.36 -21.41
C ASP A 88 3.91 -10.44 -20.45
N THR A 89 3.55 -10.94 -19.28
CA THR A 89 2.74 -10.21 -18.28
C THR A 89 3.59 -9.61 -17.17
N TRP A 90 4.58 -10.35 -16.68
CA TRP A 90 5.40 -10.01 -15.53
C TRP A 90 6.83 -9.62 -15.91
N GLY A 91 7.33 -10.09 -17.08
CA GLY A 91 8.72 -9.91 -17.47
C GLY A 91 9.11 -8.48 -17.87
N ARG A 92 8.15 -7.56 -18.01
CA ARG A 92 8.40 -6.16 -18.40
C ARG A 92 7.85 -5.19 -17.34
N PRO A 93 8.52 -5.04 -16.20
CA PRO A 93 8.12 -4.06 -15.20
C PRO A 93 8.43 -2.65 -15.74
N ARG A 94 7.59 -1.67 -15.38
CA ARG A 94 7.90 -0.28 -15.67
C ARG A 94 9.13 0.19 -14.87
N GLU A 95 9.22 -0.25 -13.62
CA GLU A 95 10.28 0.11 -12.70
C GLU A 95 10.49 -1.02 -11.68
N VAL A 96 11.73 -1.27 -11.30
CA VAL A 96 12.12 -2.14 -10.19
C VAL A 96 12.90 -1.31 -9.19
N ARG A 97 12.29 -1.05 -8.04
CA ARG A 97 12.92 -0.37 -6.89
C ARG A 97 13.43 -1.42 -5.92
N SER A 98 14.56 -2.03 -6.26
CA SER A 98 15.15 -3.13 -5.48
C SER A 98 15.69 -2.69 -4.12
N CYS A 99 15.94 -1.40 -3.94
CA CYS A 99 16.42 -0.82 -2.70
C CYS A 99 15.64 0.46 -2.39
N GLN A 100 14.51 0.31 -1.72
CA GLN A 100 13.71 1.45 -1.24
C GLN A 100 13.72 1.44 0.29
N PRO A 101 14.45 2.36 0.95
CA PRO A 101 14.55 2.36 2.40
C PRO A 101 13.18 2.57 3.06
N LEU A 102 12.86 1.74 4.05
CA LEU A 102 11.78 2.00 4.99
C LEU A 102 12.36 2.82 6.16
N LEU A 103 11.97 4.08 6.24
CA LEU A 103 12.40 4.96 7.32
C LEU A 103 11.48 4.80 8.52
N ALA A 104 12.06 4.70 9.71
CA ALA A 104 11.32 4.65 10.97
C ALA A 104 11.86 5.71 11.93
N MET A 105 10.95 6.30 12.70
CA MET A 105 11.26 7.25 13.76
C MET A 105 10.56 6.80 15.03
N SER A 106 11.33 6.58 16.09
CA SER A 106 10.84 6.19 17.43
C SER A 106 10.99 7.30 18.47
N ASP A 107 11.86 8.28 18.18
CA ASP A 107 12.16 9.37 19.09
C ASP A 107 11.24 10.57 18.87
N ARG A 108 11.29 11.53 19.81
CA ARG A 108 10.60 12.81 19.64
C ARG A 108 11.19 13.57 18.44
N PRO A 109 10.35 14.29 17.68
CA PRO A 109 10.85 15.15 16.62
C PRO A 109 11.90 16.12 17.13
N ARG A 110 12.97 16.32 16.35
CA ARG A 110 14.01 17.32 16.65
C ARG A 110 13.65 18.72 16.18
N VAL A 111 12.53 18.85 15.49
CA VAL A 111 12.03 20.10 14.94
C VAL A 111 10.71 20.46 15.63
N VAL A 112 10.46 21.77 15.75
CA VAL A 112 9.18 22.26 16.25
C VAL A 112 8.11 21.96 15.20
N PRO A 113 6.98 21.32 15.58
CA PRO A 113 5.88 21.11 14.66
C PRO A 113 5.33 22.43 14.10
N ASP A 114 5.02 22.45 12.81
CA ASP A 114 4.36 23.59 12.19
C ASP A 114 2.91 23.65 12.66
N ALA A 115 2.55 24.75 13.37
CA ALA A 115 1.21 24.93 13.93
C ALA A 115 0.10 25.08 12.88
N ARG A 116 0.45 25.30 11.61
CA ARG A 116 -0.50 25.37 10.49
C ARG A 116 -0.98 23.99 10.05
N VAL A 117 -0.28 22.93 10.42
CA VAL A 117 -0.70 21.55 10.08
C VAL A 117 -1.92 21.19 10.90
N VAL A 118 -3.01 20.93 10.21
CA VAL A 118 -4.30 20.57 10.81
C VAL A 118 -4.80 19.24 10.27
N ARG A 119 -5.71 18.62 11.01
CA ARG A 119 -6.49 17.51 10.48
C ARG A 119 -7.50 18.04 9.47
N ILE A 120 -7.47 17.46 8.27
CA ILE A 120 -8.44 17.78 7.23
C ILE A 120 -9.82 17.27 7.67
N ASN A 121 -10.83 18.08 7.47
CA ASN A 121 -12.23 17.75 7.68
C ASN A 121 -13.00 17.75 6.35
N GLU A 122 -14.27 17.33 6.36
CA GLU A 122 -15.07 17.21 5.13
C GLU A 122 -15.27 18.56 4.41
N ARG A 123 -15.16 19.68 5.08
CA ARG A 123 -15.27 21.02 4.42
C ARG A 123 -14.08 21.30 3.50
N HIS A 124 -12.91 20.74 3.81
CA HIS A 124 -11.69 20.86 3.01
C HIS A 124 -11.42 19.63 2.16
N PHE A 125 -12.39 18.72 2.05
CA PHE A 125 -12.19 17.47 1.32
C PHE A 125 -11.89 17.69 -0.16
N GLU A 126 -12.61 18.57 -0.85
CA GLU A 126 -12.40 18.76 -2.29
C GLU A 126 -11.00 19.28 -2.64
N PRO A 127 -10.47 20.35 -2.01
CA PRO A 127 -9.09 20.76 -2.28
C PRO A 127 -8.06 19.70 -1.86
N TYR A 128 -8.29 18.99 -0.75
CA TYR A 128 -7.45 17.88 -0.33
C TYR A 128 -7.45 16.71 -1.32
N PHE A 129 -8.62 16.38 -1.87
CA PHE A 129 -8.75 15.33 -2.87
C PHE A 129 -8.06 15.70 -4.19
N ARG A 130 -8.19 16.97 -4.64
CA ARG A 130 -7.44 17.46 -5.80
C ARG A 130 -5.93 17.32 -5.60
N ALA A 131 -5.41 17.73 -4.44
CA ALA A 131 -4.01 17.58 -4.10
C ALA A 131 -3.57 16.09 -4.07
N ALA A 132 -4.41 15.20 -3.54
CA ALA A 132 -4.13 13.76 -3.53
C ALA A 132 -4.08 13.15 -4.95
N VAL A 133 -4.97 13.57 -5.85
CA VAL A 133 -4.96 13.15 -7.25
C VAL A 133 -3.72 13.68 -7.97
N ALA A 134 -3.37 14.94 -7.78
CA ALA A 134 -2.18 15.55 -8.39
C ALA A 134 -0.90 14.82 -7.94
N MET A 135 -0.73 14.65 -6.64
CA MET A 135 0.40 13.93 -6.06
C MET A 135 0.51 12.50 -6.63
N TYR A 136 -0.59 11.74 -6.61
CA TYR A 136 -0.59 10.37 -7.11
C TYR A 136 -0.21 10.32 -8.60
N THR A 137 -0.76 11.23 -9.40
CA THR A 137 -0.48 11.29 -10.83
C THR A 137 0.99 11.64 -11.10
N GLU A 138 1.56 12.57 -10.32
CA GLU A 138 2.97 12.94 -10.41
C GLU A 138 3.88 11.77 -10.02
N GLU A 139 3.60 11.11 -8.88
CA GLU A 139 4.43 10.03 -8.36
C GLU A 139 4.32 8.75 -9.18
N VAL A 140 3.11 8.38 -9.58
CA VAL A 140 2.83 7.08 -10.22
C VAL A 140 2.78 7.18 -11.75
N GLY A 141 2.59 8.38 -12.32
CA GLY A 141 2.53 8.63 -13.75
C GLY A 141 1.20 8.23 -14.40
N VAL A 142 0.18 7.89 -13.60
CA VAL A 142 -1.19 7.59 -14.04
C VAL A 142 -2.20 8.18 -13.07
N SER A 143 -3.37 8.57 -13.56
CA SER A 143 -4.44 9.09 -12.71
C SER A 143 -5.01 7.97 -11.81
N PRO A 144 -5.25 8.23 -10.51
CA PRO A 144 -5.92 7.29 -9.62
C PRO A 144 -7.44 7.28 -9.78
N LEU A 145 -7.99 8.15 -10.63
CA LEU A 145 -9.43 8.23 -10.86
C LEU A 145 -9.92 7.01 -11.64
N ASP A 146 -10.96 6.40 -11.14
CA ASP A 146 -11.62 5.24 -11.73
C ASP A 146 -13.14 5.46 -11.83
N PRO A 147 -13.84 4.78 -12.76
CA PRO A 147 -15.29 4.95 -12.93
C PRO A 147 -16.13 4.59 -11.70
N GLY A 148 -15.55 3.83 -10.78
CA GLY A 148 -16.20 3.40 -9.54
C GLY A 148 -15.96 4.33 -8.36
N ASP A 149 -15.28 5.47 -8.52
CA ASP A 149 -14.95 6.42 -7.45
C ASP A 149 -14.22 5.76 -6.24
N GLY A 150 -13.52 4.66 -6.47
CA GLY A 150 -12.85 3.91 -5.41
C GLY A 150 -11.83 4.74 -4.66
N TYR A 151 -11.00 5.49 -5.40
CA TYR A 151 -9.98 6.36 -4.81
C TYR A 151 -10.61 7.51 -4.02
N ARG A 152 -11.67 8.14 -4.54
CA ARG A 152 -12.39 9.21 -3.85
C ARG A 152 -12.98 8.73 -2.52
N ARG A 153 -13.66 7.56 -2.53
CA ARG A 153 -14.20 6.97 -1.30
C ARG A 153 -13.12 6.66 -0.28
N HIS A 154 -11.99 6.13 -0.73
CA HIS A 154 -10.85 5.84 0.13
C HIS A 154 -10.31 7.11 0.81
N MET A 155 -10.11 8.19 0.03
CA MET A 155 -9.63 9.46 0.57
C MET A 155 -10.63 10.12 1.53
N LEU A 156 -11.92 10.03 1.24
CA LEU A 156 -12.97 10.53 2.14
C LEU A 156 -12.99 9.77 3.46
N GLU A 157 -12.81 8.46 3.41
CA GLU A 157 -12.75 7.64 4.61
C GLU A 157 -11.52 7.97 5.47
N LEU A 158 -10.36 8.23 4.88
CA LEU A 158 -9.18 8.72 5.61
C LEU A 158 -9.47 10.04 6.33
N VAL A 159 -10.16 10.96 5.67
CA VAL A 159 -10.56 12.25 6.27
C VAL A 159 -11.53 12.04 7.43
N ARG A 160 -12.55 11.21 7.26
CA ARG A 160 -13.54 10.88 8.31
C ARG A 160 -12.90 10.23 9.54
N GLN A 161 -11.87 9.42 9.32
CA GLN A 161 -11.07 8.81 10.39
C GLN A 161 -10.06 9.77 11.02
N GLY A 162 -9.98 11.04 10.58
CA GLY A 162 -9.02 12.03 11.07
C GLY A 162 -7.58 11.71 10.69
N ARG A 163 -7.36 10.97 9.60
CA ARG A 163 -6.05 10.51 9.12
C ARG A 163 -5.47 11.38 8.02
N GLY A 164 -6.23 12.28 7.43
CA GLY A 164 -5.73 13.30 6.51
C GLY A 164 -5.17 14.48 7.28
N LEU A 165 -3.96 14.89 6.95
CA LEU A 165 -3.29 16.06 7.49
C LEU A 165 -3.02 17.06 6.35
N GLY A 166 -3.02 18.36 6.65
CA GLY A 166 -2.72 19.36 5.63
C GLY A 166 -2.50 20.75 6.19
N ILE A 167 -1.92 21.60 5.36
CA ILE A 167 -1.92 23.06 5.53
C ILE A 167 -2.91 23.61 4.53
N VAL A 168 -3.93 24.30 5.01
CA VAL A 168 -4.96 24.93 4.20
C VAL A 168 -4.75 26.44 4.25
N ASP A 169 -4.68 27.06 3.07
CA ASP A 169 -4.49 28.48 2.90
C ASP A 169 -5.40 28.98 1.76
N ASP A 170 -6.22 29.99 2.02
CA ASP A 170 -7.21 30.53 1.08
C ASP A 170 -8.11 29.46 0.42
N GLY A 171 -8.46 28.42 1.18
CA GLY A 171 -9.30 27.33 0.71
C GLY A 171 -8.57 26.28 -0.13
N ASP A 172 -7.27 26.44 -0.39
CA ASP A 172 -6.43 25.45 -1.07
C ASP A 172 -5.53 24.71 -0.10
N VAL A 173 -5.19 23.45 -0.45
CA VAL A 173 -4.24 22.65 0.30
C VAL A 173 -2.84 22.91 -0.24
N ARG A 174 -1.98 23.50 0.60
CA ARG A 174 -0.58 23.83 0.28
C ARG A 174 0.38 22.71 0.62
N TRP A 175 -0.02 21.85 1.52
CA TRP A 175 0.71 20.66 1.93
C TRP A 175 -0.26 19.61 2.42
N LYS A 176 0.02 18.35 2.15
CA LYS A 176 -0.77 17.23 2.64
C LYS A 176 0.09 16.04 3.04
N SER A 177 -0.47 15.23 3.91
CA SER A 177 0.06 13.91 4.26
C SER A 177 -1.05 13.04 4.82
N ASP A 178 -0.88 11.73 4.71
CA ASP A 178 -1.86 10.75 5.16
C ASP A 178 -1.26 9.79 6.18
N VAL A 179 -2.02 9.50 7.24
CA VAL A 179 -1.76 8.35 8.09
C VAL A 179 -2.42 7.13 7.45
N ALA A 180 -1.67 6.43 6.61
CA ALA A 180 -2.21 5.35 5.79
C ALA A 180 -2.57 4.11 6.60
N VAL A 181 -1.66 3.68 7.46
CA VAL A 181 -1.77 2.45 8.23
C VAL A 181 -1.46 2.75 9.69
N THR A 182 -2.23 2.14 10.58
CA THR A 182 -1.97 2.15 12.02
C THR A 182 -2.00 0.73 12.56
N TRP A 183 -1.06 0.40 13.44
CA TRP A 183 -1.01 -0.88 14.14
C TRP A 183 -0.36 -0.69 15.51
N GLY A 184 -1.10 -0.97 16.59
CA GLY A 184 -0.62 -0.71 17.94
C GLY A 184 -0.22 0.76 18.11
N ASN A 185 1.04 0.98 18.47
CA ASN A 185 1.65 2.31 18.64
C ASN A 185 2.43 2.79 17.41
N VAL A 186 2.30 2.12 16.26
CA VAL A 186 2.99 2.45 15.01
C VAL A 186 2.00 2.97 13.98
N CYS A 187 2.39 3.99 13.25
CA CYS A 187 1.67 4.43 12.05
C CYS A 187 2.62 4.62 10.86
N GLN A 188 2.08 4.48 9.67
CA GLN A 188 2.78 4.77 8.43
C GLN A 188 2.27 6.08 7.87
N ILE A 189 3.20 7.01 7.62
CA ILE A 189 2.94 8.26 6.91
C ILE A 189 3.21 8.04 5.43
N GLN A 190 2.31 8.51 4.59
CA GLN A 190 2.45 8.47 3.13
C GLN A 190 1.80 9.70 2.49
N GLY A 191 1.95 9.81 1.18
CA GLY A 191 1.27 10.84 0.41
C GLY A 191 1.65 12.24 0.85
N VAL A 192 2.93 12.45 1.15
CA VAL A 192 3.49 13.77 1.48
C VAL A 192 3.66 14.55 0.19
N TRP A 193 3.03 15.70 0.09
CA TRP A 193 3.04 16.52 -1.12
C TRP A 193 2.85 18.01 -0.81
#